data_d9cc513802baf65310eaf1b5d165e287
#
_entry.id   d9cc513802baf65310eaf1b5d165e287
#
_cell.length_a   1.000
_cell.length_b   1.000
_cell.length_c   1.000
_cell.angle_alpha   90.00
_cell.angle_beta   90.00
_cell.angle_gamma   90.00
#
_symmetry.space_group_name_H-M   'P 1'
#
loop_
_entity.id
_entity.type
_entity.pdbx_description
1 polymer ?
#
loop_
_entity_poly.entity_id
_entity_poly.type
_entity_poly.pdbx_seq_one_letter_code
_entity_poly.pdbx_strand_id
1 'polypeptide(L)'
;MRNPFNDAPHVLAGSDPVYGKLAGQGNHSISTADVDGDGCMEIIYGAACIDHDGSLLYSSYDRRPDGVLAKMGHGDAMHVADMDPDRPGLEIFNVFEGAVDVPYGYALRDAATGEAIFGTYAEEDLGRCMIGDMVPGVRGYQCWVNGAGIYDCRGRLLDTNTPGTNMSIRWSGDLTTQITDGSDYLNQKPTGVIQDLIHGVMLTPENTLTNNGTKGNPCLTADIFGDFREELLLRTADSSSIRIYTNTEVTDHKLFTLMQDTQYRCSVAWQNNCYNQPGYPSFYYGSDMEFGRVLPYMKHKPVLYLAGDSTAQSYGSGDRPQAGWGEMLLSCLDPDTAVKTGHREDCPFEQEMQYETRHLIVDNCAAAGRSSKTFLEEGRLEDIRKHLKEGDTLLIQFGHNDAAASKAERFVPAEQFAGVLEAYVRAAKECKAVPVLLSSICLYPC
;
A
#
# COMPACT_ATOMS: atom_id res chain seq x y z
N MET A 1 -10.01 -11.09 -20.81
CA MET A 1 -11.23 -11.32 -20.00
C MET A 1 -12.33 -10.43 -20.55
N ARG A 2 -13.53 -10.96 -20.85
CA ARG A 2 -14.67 -10.10 -21.17
C ARG A 2 -15.09 -9.41 -19.86
N ASN A 3 -15.26 -8.12 -19.90
CA ASN A 3 -15.79 -7.37 -18.76
C ASN A 3 -17.27 -7.77 -18.57
N PRO A 4 -17.64 -8.50 -17.52
CA PRO A 4 -19.02 -8.94 -17.32
C PRO A 4 -20.00 -7.76 -17.16
N PHE A 5 -19.49 -6.56 -16.90
CA PHE A 5 -20.29 -5.34 -16.77
C PHE A 5 -20.70 -4.72 -18.13
N ASN A 6 -20.04 -5.09 -19.24
CA ASN A 6 -20.38 -4.58 -20.58
C ASN A 6 -21.43 -5.40 -21.31
N ASP A 7 -21.66 -6.65 -20.94
CA ASP A 7 -22.53 -7.57 -21.69
C ASP A 7 -24.01 -7.59 -21.21
N ALA A 8 -24.32 -6.97 -20.04
CA ALA A 8 -25.68 -6.94 -19.52
C ALA A 8 -25.94 -5.71 -18.61
N PRO A 9 -25.92 -4.49 -19.15
CA PRO A 9 -26.10 -3.27 -18.35
C PRO A 9 -27.45 -3.17 -17.62
N HIS A 10 -28.44 -3.98 -18.01
CA HIS A 10 -29.78 -3.96 -17.41
C HIS A 10 -29.99 -5.00 -16.31
N VAL A 11 -29.11 -6.00 -16.20
CA VAL A 11 -29.25 -7.08 -15.21
C VAL A 11 -28.70 -6.66 -13.85
N LEU A 12 -27.71 -5.77 -13.83
CA LEU A 12 -27.07 -5.30 -12.60
C LEU A 12 -27.92 -4.32 -11.79
N ALA A 13 -28.92 -3.71 -12.41
CA ALA A 13 -29.83 -2.76 -11.77
C ALA A 13 -30.87 -3.47 -10.88
N GLY A 14 -30.43 -3.95 -9.72
CA GLY A 14 -31.32 -4.37 -8.64
C GLY A 14 -31.92 -5.79 -8.74
N SER A 15 -31.88 -6.43 -9.89
CA SER A 15 -32.46 -7.78 -10.09
C SER A 15 -31.43 -8.92 -10.00
N ASP A 16 -30.13 -8.60 -10.08
CA ASP A 16 -29.10 -9.61 -9.91
C ASP A 16 -28.99 -10.02 -8.42
N PRO A 17 -29.07 -11.34 -8.10
CA PRO A 17 -29.09 -11.79 -6.71
C PRO A 17 -27.78 -11.53 -5.95
N VAL A 18 -26.65 -11.39 -6.65
CA VAL A 18 -25.33 -11.15 -6.07
C VAL A 18 -24.95 -9.67 -6.18
N TYR A 19 -24.81 -9.17 -7.40
CA TYR A 19 -24.31 -7.82 -7.67
C TYR A 19 -25.40 -6.74 -7.65
N GLY A 20 -26.68 -7.08 -7.67
CA GLY A 20 -27.77 -6.11 -7.48
C GLY A 20 -27.72 -5.37 -6.14
N LYS A 21 -27.04 -5.96 -5.15
CA LYS A 21 -26.78 -5.32 -3.86
C LYS A 21 -25.81 -4.14 -3.96
N LEU A 22 -24.95 -4.09 -5.00
CA LEU A 22 -24.01 -2.99 -5.27
C LEU A 22 -24.71 -1.76 -5.86
N ALA A 23 -25.84 -1.94 -6.51
CA ALA A 23 -26.54 -0.84 -7.19
C ALA A 23 -26.89 0.27 -6.21
N GLY A 24 -26.42 1.51 -6.48
CA GLY A 24 -26.63 2.69 -5.64
C GLY A 24 -25.75 2.77 -4.41
N GLN A 25 -24.74 1.91 -4.26
CA GLN A 25 -23.77 1.93 -3.14
C GLN A 25 -22.40 2.51 -3.52
N GLY A 26 -22.19 2.84 -4.80
CA GLY A 26 -20.92 3.39 -5.28
C GLY A 26 -20.66 4.81 -4.83
N ASN A 27 -19.41 5.25 -4.97
CA ASN A 27 -18.98 6.60 -4.68
C ASN A 27 -18.34 7.22 -5.93
N HIS A 28 -18.09 8.54 -5.95
CA HIS A 28 -17.31 9.20 -6.99
C HIS A 28 -15.80 8.92 -6.92
N SER A 29 -15.40 8.03 -6.04
CA SER A 29 -14.06 7.47 -5.94
C SER A 29 -14.14 5.97 -5.68
N ILE A 30 -13.00 5.31 -5.83
CA ILE A 30 -12.81 3.88 -5.54
C ILE A 30 -11.54 3.76 -4.71
N SER A 31 -11.46 2.77 -3.83
CA SER A 31 -10.23 2.44 -3.12
C SER A 31 -9.94 0.96 -3.23
N THR A 32 -8.67 0.62 -3.05
CA THR A 32 -8.21 -0.76 -2.89
C THR A 32 -7.41 -0.88 -1.60
N ALA A 33 -7.70 -1.89 -0.81
CA ALA A 33 -7.02 -2.18 0.45
C ALA A 33 -7.21 -3.65 0.81
N ASP A 34 -6.27 -4.23 1.54
CA ASP A 34 -6.39 -5.54 2.18
C ASP A 34 -7.22 -5.36 3.47
N VAL A 35 -8.54 -5.53 3.37
CA VAL A 35 -9.44 -5.22 4.49
C VAL A 35 -9.72 -6.43 5.39
N ASP A 36 -9.46 -7.64 4.92
CA ASP A 36 -9.70 -8.88 5.68
C ASP A 36 -8.40 -9.58 6.15
N GLY A 37 -7.24 -9.05 5.71
CA GLY A 37 -5.91 -9.48 6.16
C GLY A 37 -5.40 -10.74 5.47
N ASP A 38 -5.91 -11.08 4.29
CA ASP A 38 -5.50 -12.26 3.52
C ASP A 38 -4.25 -12.01 2.64
N GLY A 39 -3.82 -10.76 2.51
CA GLY A 39 -2.67 -10.29 1.72
C GLY A 39 -3.00 -9.93 0.28
N CYS A 40 -4.26 -9.99 -0.13
CA CYS A 40 -4.75 -9.49 -1.40
C CYS A 40 -5.54 -8.18 -1.16
N MET A 41 -5.82 -7.44 -2.22
CA MET A 41 -6.56 -6.19 -2.08
C MET A 41 -7.98 -6.33 -2.60
N GLU A 42 -8.93 -5.93 -1.77
CA GLU A 42 -10.33 -5.78 -2.10
C GLU A 42 -10.59 -4.47 -2.83
N ILE A 43 -11.72 -4.41 -3.48
CA ILE A 43 -12.24 -3.18 -4.12
C ILE A 43 -13.32 -2.60 -3.23
N ILE A 44 -13.03 -1.47 -2.59
CA ILE A 44 -14.01 -0.70 -1.81
C ILE A 44 -14.77 0.20 -2.79
N TYR A 45 -16.03 -0.16 -3.01
CA TYR A 45 -16.95 0.51 -3.91
C TYR A 45 -17.97 1.31 -3.09
N GLY A 46 -17.57 2.43 -2.56
CA GLY A 46 -18.43 3.26 -1.70
C GLY A 46 -18.88 2.51 -0.44
N ALA A 47 -20.16 2.21 -0.34
CA ALA A 47 -20.76 1.49 0.78
C ALA A 47 -20.80 -0.04 0.56
N ALA A 48 -20.02 -0.58 -0.36
CA ALA A 48 -19.88 -2.01 -0.61
C ALA A 48 -18.43 -2.38 -0.86
N CYS A 49 -18.08 -3.64 -0.67
CA CYS A 49 -16.75 -4.19 -0.90
C CYS A 49 -16.83 -5.46 -1.74
N ILE A 50 -15.94 -5.56 -2.72
CA ILE A 50 -15.76 -6.71 -3.59
C ILE A 50 -14.42 -7.32 -3.29
N ASP A 51 -14.40 -8.59 -2.95
CA ASP A 51 -13.22 -9.37 -2.66
C ASP A 51 -12.31 -9.52 -3.89
N HIS A 52 -11.03 -9.82 -3.67
CA HIS A 52 -10.01 -9.99 -4.71
C HIS A 52 -10.36 -11.08 -5.74
N ASP A 53 -11.17 -12.08 -5.35
CA ASP A 53 -11.65 -13.15 -6.24
C ASP A 53 -12.90 -12.74 -7.05
N GLY A 54 -13.43 -11.55 -6.82
CA GLY A 54 -14.62 -11.00 -7.46
C GLY A 54 -15.92 -11.30 -6.72
N SER A 55 -15.89 -11.98 -5.58
CA SER A 55 -17.09 -12.20 -4.75
C SER A 55 -17.49 -10.93 -4.01
N LEU A 56 -18.75 -10.84 -3.59
CA LEU A 56 -19.24 -9.73 -2.78
C LEU A 56 -18.90 -9.99 -1.32
N LEU A 57 -17.97 -9.21 -0.77
CA LEU A 57 -17.61 -9.29 0.65
C LEU A 57 -18.76 -8.75 1.50
N TYR A 58 -19.18 -7.52 1.25
CA TYR A 58 -20.38 -6.94 1.89
C TYR A 58 -21.01 -5.82 1.05
N SER A 59 -22.25 -5.49 1.41
CA SER A 59 -22.95 -4.27 1.02
C SER A 59 -23.65 -3.72 2.25
N SER A 60 -23.36 -2.48 2.62
CA SER A 60 -23.74 -1.91 3.92
C SER A 60 -25.17 -1.36 3.90
N TYR A 61 -25.91 -1.71 4.95
CA TYR A 61 -27.28 -1.25 5.23
C TYR A 61 -27.36 -0.84 6.69
N ASP A 62 -28.21 0.13 6.98
CA ASP A 62 -28.56 0.45 8.37
C ASP A 62 -29.98 1.05 8.45
N ARG A 63 -30.44 1.35 9.65
CA ARG A 63 -31.76 1.91 9.86
C ARG A 63 -31.75 3.42 9.82
N ARG A 64 -32.63 3.98 9.03
CA ARG A 64 -32.96 5.41 9.06
C ARG A 64 -33.64 5.78 10.38
N PRO A 65 -33.77 7.09 10.72
CA PRO A 65 -34.49 7.53 11.91
C PRO A 65 -35.92 7.04 12.04
N ASP A 66 -36.61 6.77 10.91
CA ASP A 66 -37.96 6.19 10.85
C ASP A 66 -37.98 4.66 11.09
N GLY A 67 -36.81 4.04 11.32
CA GLY A 67 -36.66 2.59 11.56
C GLY A 67 -36.58 1.73 10.31
N VAL A 68 -36.73 2.29 9.12
CA VAL A 68 -36.65 1.55 7.85
C VAL A 68 -35.21 1.18 7.54
N LEU A 69 -34.97 -0.11 7.24
CA LEU A 69 -33.67 -0.59 6.78
C LEU A 69 -33.42 -0.09 5.34
N ALA A 70 -32.35 0.64 5.13
CA ALA A 70 -31.99 1.22 3.85
C ALA A 70 -30.50 0.99 3.52
N LYS A 71 -30.17 1.08 2.23
CA LYS A 71 -28.76 1.13 1.78
C LYS A 71 -28.10 2.41 2.32
N MET A 72 -26.80 2.35 2.55
CA MET A 72 -26.02 3.56 2.89
C MET A 72 -26.01 4.57 1.74
N GLY A 73 -26.00 4.08 0.50
CA GLY A 73 -26.19 4.93 -0.67
C GLY A 73 -24.91 5.42 -1.33
N HIS A 74 -25.11 6.29 -2.33
CA HIS A 74 -24.04 6.95 -3.08
C HIS A 74 -23.46 8.14 -2.31
N GLY A 75 -22.22 8.56 -2.65
CA GLY A 75 -21.60 9.73 -2.04
C GLY A 75 -20.43 10.31 -2.83
N ASP A 76 -20.02 11.52 -2.48
CA ASP A 76 -19.01 12.33 -3.18
C ASP A 76 -17.57 12.08 -2.72
N ALA A 77 -17.38 11.60 -1.50
CA ALA A 77 -16.05 11.37 -0.93
C ALA A 77 -16.00 10.14 -0.03
N MET A 78 -14.90 9.42 -0.14
CA MET A 78 -14.62 8.22 0.65
C MET A 78 -13.11 8.10 0.90
N HIS A 79 -12.73 7.84 2.13
CA HIS A 79 -11.34 7.65 2.54
C HIS A 79 -11.19 6.31 3.25
N VAL A 80 -10.16 5.54 2.88
CA VAL A 80 -9.84 4.23 3.47
C VAL A 80 -8.44 4.31 4.06
N ALA A 81 -8.33 4.15 5.37
CA ALA A 81 -7.06 4.22 6.11
C ALA A 81 -7.15 3.51 7.46
N ASP A 82 -6.02 3.27 8.09
CA ASP A 82 -5.92 2.99 9.52
C ASP A 82 -6.12 4.34 10.27
N MET A 83 -7.34 4.58 10.74
CA MET A 83 -7.73 5.86 11.36
C MET A 83 -7.69 5.81 12.88
N ASP A 84 -8.00 4.66 13.48
CA ASP A 84 -7.85 4.42 14.92
C ASP A 84 -6.71 3.43 15.17
N PRO A 85 -5.47 3.89 15.43
CA PRO A 85 -4.32 3.01 15.61
C PRO A 85 -4.40 2.10 16.83
N ASP A 86 -5.42 2.27 17.67
CA ASP A 86 -5.71 1.40 18.84
C ASP A 86 -6.72 0.29 18.47
N ARG A 87 -7.27 0.31 17.25
CA ARG A 87 -8.20 -0.69 16.71
C ARG A 87 -7.51 -1.48 15.59
N PRO A 88 -7.65 -2.82 15.53
CA PRO A 88 -7.12 -3.60 14.43
C PRO A 88 -7.89 -3.37 13.13
N GLY A 89 -7.17 -3.32 12.00
CA GLY A 89 -7.75 -3.20 10.67
C GLY A 89 -7.83 -1.76 10.17
N LEU A 90 -8.58 -1.57 9.10
CA LEU A 90 -8.79 -0.29 8.45
C LEU A 90 -10.22 0.22 8.67
N GLU A 91 -10.39 1.52 8.55
CA GLU A 91 -11.69 2.18 8.57
C GLU A 91 -11.98 2.87 7.23
N ILE A 92 -13.27 3.10 6.99
CA ILE A 92 -13.79 3.84 5.84
C ILE A 92 -14.61 5.02 6.35
N PHE A 93 -14.21 6.24 5.99
CA PHE A 93 -15.01 7.44 6.24
C PHE A 93 -15.64 7.94 4.96
N ASN A 94 -16.99 8.03 4.93
CA ASN A 94 -17.76 8.48 3.77
C ASN A 94 -18.76 9.58 4.13
N VAL A 95 -19.09 10.40 3.13
CA VAL A 95 -20.38 11.13 3.05
C VAL A 95 -21.33 10.39 2.11
N PHE A 96 -22.65 10.63 2.29
CA PHE A 96 -23.72 10.03 1.49
C PHE A 96 -24.70 11.11 1.02
N GLU A 97 -25.07 11.08 -0.26
CA GLU A 97 -25.92 12.10 -0.90
C GLU A 97 -27.41 11.85 -0.75
N GLY A 98 -27.81 10.69 -0.26
CA GLY A 98 -29.21 10.29 -0.26
C GLY A 98 -30.13 11.04 0.69
N ALA A 99 -29.62 11.99 1.47
CA ALA A 99 -30.38 12.81 2.40
C ALA A 99 -31.35 11.96 3.26
N VAL A 100 -32.66 12.22 3.15
CA VAL A 100 -33.71 11.50 3.90
C VAL A 100 -33.87 10.03 3.55
N ASP A 101 -33.32 9.59 2.42
CA ASP A 101 -33.48 8.21 1.93
C ASP A 101 -32.41 7.24 2.43
N VAL A 102 -31.34 7.75 3.11
CA VAL A 102 -30.23 6.98 3.61
C VAL A 102 -30.10 7.06 5.13
N PRO A 103 -29.43 6.07 5.80
CA PRO A 103 -29.30 6.06 7.26
C PRO A 103 -28.44 7.19 7.81
N TYR A 104 -27.42 7.62 7.04
CA TYR A 104 -26.42 8.60 7.48
C TYR A 104 -26.15 9.63 6.38
N GLY A 105 -25.86 10.86 6.75
CA GLY A 105 -25.23 11.86 5.90
C GLY A 105 -23.72 11.63 5.82
N TYR A 106 -23.12 11.07 6.89
CA TYR A 106 -21.73 10.58 6.91
C TYR A 106 -21.56 9.50 7.99
N ALA A 107 -20.59 8.61 7.77
CA ALA A 107 -20.26 7.56 8.74
C ALA A 107 -18.79 7.14 8.67
N LEU A 108 -18.23 6.79 9.82
CA LEU A 108 -17.03 5.97 9.95
C LEU A 108 -17.46 4.50 10.09
N ARG A 109 -16.89 3.65 9.27
CA ARG A 109 -17.23 2.23 9.19
C ARG A 109 -15.99 1.35 9.30
N ASP A 110 -16.16 0.16 9.83
CA ASP A 110 -15.16 -0.91 9.75
C ASP A 110 -14.99 -1.35 8.29
N ALA A 111 -13.75 -1.40 7.81
CA ALA A 111 -13.48 -1.72 6.41
C ALA A 111 -13.66 -3.20 6.08
N ALA A 112 -13.48 -4.10 7.04
CA ALA A 112 -13.66 -5.54 6.83
C ALA A 112 -15.13 -5.98 6.79
N THR A 113 -16.00 -5.30 7.57
CA THR A 113 -17.40 -5.69 7.73
C THR A 113 -18.38 -4.73 7.08
N GLY A 114 -17.97 -3.48 6.84
CA GLY A 114 -18.84 -2.40 6.37
C GLY A 114 -19.80 -1.85 7.43
N GLU A 115 -19.72 -2.31 8.69
CA GLU A 115 -20.56 -1.85 9.79
C GLU A 115 -20.18 -0.45 10.27
N ALA A 116 -21.17 0.37 10.63
CA ALA A 116 -20.91 1.72 11.15
C ALA A 116 -20.33 1.65 12.56
N ILE A 117 -19.20 2.35 12.76
CA ILE A 117 -18.59 2.61 14.07
C ILE A 117 -19.30 3.81 14.71
N PHE A 118 -19.45 4.89 13.93
CA PHE A 118 -20.35 5.99 14.22
C PHE A 118 -20.88 6.60 12.93
N GLY A 119 -21.98 7.32 13.01
CA GLY A 119 -22.54 8.05 11.88
C GLY A 119 -23.57 9.06 12.34
N THR A 120 -23.83 10.04 11.50
CA THR A 120 -24.80 11.11 11.76
C THR A 120 -25.78 11.20 10.59
N TYR A 121 -27.05 11.16 10.89
CA TYR A 121 -28.11 11.39 9.91
C TYR A 121 -28.10 12.87 9.46
N ALA A 122 -28.38 13.11 8.18
CA ALA A 122 -28.56 14.43 7.63
C ALA A 122 -29.77 14.47 6.69
N GLU A 123 -30.47 15.60 6.68
CA GLU A 123 -31.63 15.83 5.80
C GLU A 123 -31.26 16.39 4.43
N GLU A 124 -29.98 16.70 4.23
CA GLU A 124 -29.43 17.25 3.01
C GLU A 124 -28.09 16.61 2.64
N ASP A 125 -27.68 16.78 1.39
CA ASP A 125 -26.36 16.41 0.91
C ASP A 125 -25.28 17.32 1.54
N LEU A 126 -24.30 16.72 2.19
CA LEU A 126 -23.20 17.42 2.86
C LEU A 126 -21.95 17.60 1.97
N GLY A 127 -22.01 17.11 0.72
CA GLY A 127 -20.95 17.25 -0.25
C GLY A 127 -19.76 16.33 0.03
N ARG A 128 -18.68 16.84 0.61
CA ARG A 128 -17.42 16.08 0.77
C ARG A 128 -16.97 15.99 2.22
N CYS A 129 -16.16 14.97 2.47
CA CYS A 129 -15.47 14.76 3.75
C CYS A 129 -13.97 14.66 3.56
N MET A 130 -13.23 14.66 4.66
CA MET A 130 -11.79 14.46 4.71
C MET A 130 -11.38 13.76 6.01
N ILE A 131 -10.20 13.18 6.03
CA ILE A 131 -9.55 12.63 7.21
C ILE A 131 -8.10 13.06 7.29
N GLY A 132 -7.53 13.06 8.49
CA GLY A 132 -6.11 13.31 8.72
C GLY A 132 -5.80 13.66 10.17
N ASP A 133 -4.53 13.71 10.50
CA ASP A 133 -4.03 14.18 11.79
C ASP A 133 -3.89 15.70 11.78
N MET A 134 -4.89 16.41 12.29
CA MET A 134 -4.99 17.87 12.23
C MET A 134 -5.17 18.56 13.58
N VAL A 135 -5.57 17.84 14.62
CA VAL A 135 -5.83 18.43 15.95
C VAL A 135 -4.79 17.93 16.94
N PRO A 136 -3.90 18.79 17.44
CA PRO A 136 -2.81 18.38 18.31
C PRO A 136 -3.26 17.62 19.55
N GLY A 137 -2.57 16.50 19.85
CA GLY A 137 -2.81 15.70 21.05
C GLY A 137 -4.09 14.85 21.03
N VAL A 138 -4.75 14.74 19.89
CA VAL A 138 -5.86 13.79 19.67
C VAL A 138 -5.34 12.56 18.98
N ARG A 139 -5.44 11.41 19.63
CA ARG A 139 -4.98 10.11 19.12
C ARG A 139 -5.78 9.66 17.92
N GLY A 140 -5.08 9.23 16.86
CA GLY A 140 -5.68 8.77 15.61
C GLY A 140 -6.08 9.90 14.66
N TYR A 141 -6.61 9.56 13.48
CA TYR A 141 -7.09 10.55 12.53
C TYR A 141 -8.37 11.22 13.00
N GLN A 142 -8.48 12.49 12.69
CA GLN A 142 -9.75 13.18 12.75
C GLN A 142 -10.48 13.04 11.42
N CYS A 143 -11.82 13.03 11.51
CA CYS A 143 -12.75 12.96 10.40
C CYS A 143 -13.58 14.23 10.37
N TRP A 144 -13.74 14.87 9.22
CA TRP A 144 -14.59 16.05 9.13
C TRP A 144 -15.39 16.14 7.85
N VAL A 145 -16.52 16.81 7.95
CA VAL A 145 -17.47 17.05 6.86
C VAL A 145 -17.77 18.53 6.84
N ASN A 146 -17.82 19.12 5.67
CA ASN A 146 -18.08 20.54 5.51
C ASN A 146 -19.37 20.98 6.25
N GLY A 147 -19.22 21.92 7.17
CA GLY A 147 -20.35 22.43 7.96
C GLY A 147 -20.91 21.50 9.05
N ALA A 148 -20.39 20.28 9.20
CA ALA A 148 -20.88 19.32 10.21
C ALA A 148 -19.93 19.11 11.40
N GLY A 149 -18.67 19.60 11.32
CA GLY A 149 -17.70 19.54 12.41
C GLY A 149 -16.55 18.56 12.18
N ILE A 150 -15.56 18.65 13.08
CA ILE A 150 -14.40 17.76 13.17
C ILE A 150 -14.63 16.77 14.30
N TYR A 151 -14.47 15.49 14.03
CA TYR A 151 -14.64 14.38 14.97
C TYR A 151 -13.34 13.60 15.14
N ASP A 152 -13.09 13.03 16.31
CA ASP A 152 -12.08 12.01 16.46
C ASP A 152 -12.55 10.68 15.82
N CYS A 153 -11.63 9.71 15.68
CA CYS A 153 -11.93 8.39 15.11
C CYS A 153 -12.95 7.55 15.93
N ARG A 154 -13.42 8.07 17.06
CA ARG A 154 -14.44 7.45 17.93
C ARG A 154 -15.77 8.21 17.94
N GLY A 155 -15.90 9.23 17.10
CA GLY A 155 -17.13 9.98 16.92
C GLY A 155 -17.36 11.11 17.92
N ARG A 156 -16.35 11.50 18.71
CA ARG A 156 -16.44 12.66 19.61
C ARG A 156 -16.20 13.94 18.81
N LEU A 157 -17.15 14.88 18.87
CA LEU A 157 -17.01 16.21 18.28
C LEU A 157 -15.87 16.99 18.96
N LEU A 158 -14.93 17.50 18.18
CA LEU A 158 -13.78 18.27 18.64
C LEU A 158 -13.94 19.77 18.36
N ASP A 159 -14.38 20.13 17.16
CA ASP A 159 -14.61 21.51 16.74
C ASP A 159 -15.78 21.58 15.73
N THR A 160 -16.42 22.73 15.64
CA THR A 160 -17.46 23.01 14.64
C THR A 160 -16.93 23.77 13.42
N ASN A 161 -15.73 24.34 13.49
CA ASN A 161 -15.07 24.97 12.35
C ASN A 161 -14.32 23.92 11.56
N THR A 162 -14.73 23.69 10.33
CA THR A 162 -14.11 22.66 9.46
C THR A 162 -13.17 23.30 8.45
N PRO A 163 -11.98 22.71 8.25
CA PRO A 163 -11.13 23.06 7.12
C PRO A 163 -11.72 22.55 5.80
N GLY A 164 -11.04 22.83 4.67
CA GLY A 164 -11.43 22.34 3.36
C GLY A 164 -11.54 20.82 3.29
N THR A 165 -12.41 20.33 2.41
CA THR A 165 -12.70 18.90 2.25
C THR A 165 -12.36 18.38 0.84
N ASN A 166 -11.66 19.18 0.02
CA ASN A 166 -11.38 18.78 -1.37
C ASN A 166 -10.13 17.91 -1.50
N MET A 167 -9.04 18.27 -0.84
CA MET A 167 -7.77 17.53 -0.93
C MET A 167 -6.92 17.75 0.31
N SER A 168 -6.20 16.74 0.75
CA SER A 168 -5.15 16.85 1.77
C SER A 168 -3.79 16.44 1.22
N ILE A 169 -2.75 16.76 1.98
CA ILE A 169 -1.35 16.46 1.65
C ILE A 169 -0.57 16.24 2.95
N ARG A 170 0.39 15.35 2.94
CA ARG A 170 1.36 15.12 4.01
C ARG A 170 2.61 15.95 3.73
N TRP A 171 2.53 17.24 4.03
CA TRP A 171 3.56 18.22 3.69
C TRP A 171 4.58 18.44 4.80
N SER A 172 4.10 18.50 6.03
CA SER A 172 4.93 18.80 7.19
C SER A 172 5.81 17.62 7.61
N GLY A 173 7.02 17.91 8.07
CA GLY A 173 7.93 16.93 8.61
C GLY A 173 7.57 16.40 10.00
N ASP A 174 6.52 16.93 10.63
CA ASP A 174 6.02 16.51 11.94
C ASP A 174 4.93 15.43 11.86
N LEU A 175 4.65 14.91 10.65
CA LEU A 175 3.70 13.86 10.34
C LEU A 175 2.23 14.27 10.46
N THR A 176 1.94 15.54 10.64
CA THR A 176 0.56 16.06 10.59
C THR A 176 0.05 16.16 9.15
N THR A 177 -1.26 16.28 9.01
CA THR A 177 -1.93 16.40 7.72
C THR A 177 -2.27 17.86 7.42
N GLN A 178 -1.93 18.32 6.22
CA GLN A 178 -2.29 19.63 5.72
C GLN A 178 -3.41 19.53 4.68
N ILE A 179 -4.14 20.63 4.48
CA ILE A 179 -5.11 20.79 3.41
C ILE A 179 -4.45 21.53 2.26
N THR A 180 -4.62 20.99 1.05
CA THR A 180 -4.34 21.72 -0.18
C THR A 180 -5.66 22.04 -0.86
N ASP A 181 -6.11 23.28 -0.74
CA ASP A 181 -7.40 23.75 -1.22
C ASP A 181 -7.26 25.10 -1.93
N GLY A 182 -8.32 25.63 -2.42
CA GLY A 182 -8.36 26.89 -3.16
C GLY A 182 -8.63 26.67 -4.63
N SER A 183 -9.91 26.62 -4.96
CA SER A 183 -10.43 26.28 -6.29
C SER A 183 -10.96 27.50 -7.06
N ASP A 184 -10.34 28.67 -6.91
CA ASP A 184 -10.83 29.88 -7.61
C ASP A 184 -10.37 29.90 -9.08
N TYR A 185 -10.72 28.86 -9.80
CA TYR A 185 -10.40 28.72 -11.22
C TYR A 185 -11.03 29.83 -12.08
N LEU A 186 -12.25 30.22 -11.78
CA LEU A 186 -12.99 31.23 -12.56
C LEU A 186 -12.34 32.60 -12.49
N ASN A 187 -11.75 32.93 -11.35
CA ASN A 187 -11.05 34.21 -11.15
C ASN A 187 -9.53 34.10 -11.42
N GLN A 188 -9.05 32.95 -11.83
CA GLN A 188 -7.64 32.72 -12.15
C GLN A 188 -6.68 33.05 -10.99
N LYS A 189 -7.15 32.90 -9.76
CA LYS A 189 -6.31 33.10 -8.58
C LYS A 189 -5.41 31.89 -8.35
N PRO A 190 -4.24 32.11 -7.70
CA PRO A 190 -3.41 30.99 -7.26
C PRO A 190 -4.25 30.02 -6.44
N THR A 191 -4.12 28.74 -6.73
CA THR A 191 -4.86 27.66 -6.11
C THR A 191 -3.89 26.56 -5.65
N GLY A 192 -4.33 25.72 -4.73
CA GLY A 192 -3.48 24.69 -4.13
C GLY A 192 -2.67 25.23 -2.95
N VAL A 193 -3.20 26.21 -2.21
CA VAL A 193 -2.60 26.69 -0.94
C VAL A 193 -2.49 25.50 0.02
N ILE A 194 -1.31 25.33 0.61
CA ILE A 194 -1.10 24.35 1.69
C ILE A 194 -1.25 25.07 3.02
N GLN A 195 -2.15 24.56 3.87
CA GLN A 195 -2.43 25.14 5.18
C GLN A 195 -3.02 24.10 6.14
N ASP A 196 -2.97 24.40 7.41
CA ASP A 196 -3.63 23.62 8.47
C ASP A 196 -4.01 24.48 9.69
N LEU A 197 -4.57 23.84 10.71
CA LEU A 197 -4.96 24.50 11.97
C LEU A 197 -3.76 24.73 12.92
N ILE A 198 -2.63 24.11 12.67
CA ILE A 198 -1.43 24.12 13.53
C ILE A 198 -0.46 25.20 13.05
N HIS A 199 -0.11 25.18 11.76
CA HIS A 199 0.93 26.02 11.18
C HIS A 199 0.36 27.23 10.41
N GLY A 200 -0.95 27.25 10.14
CA GLY A 200 -1.55 28.25 9.26
C GLY A 200 -1.18 27.99 7.79
N VAL A 201 -0.95 29.07 7.02
CA VAL A 201 -0.56 28.98 5.61
C VAL A 201 0.94 28.68 5.49
N MET A 202 1.28 27.52 4.92
CA MET A 202 2.67 27.05 4.73
C MET A 202 3.18 27.32 3.32
N LEU A 203 2.30 27.25 2.31
CA LEU A 203 2.66 27.49 0.91
C LEU A 203 1.51 28.19 0.19
N THR A 204 1.82 29.27 -0.53
CA THR A 204 0.92 29.89 -1.50
C THR A 204 1.57 29.80 -2.89
N PRO A 205 1.18 28.82 -3.74
CA PRO A 205 1.74 28.67 -5.06
C PRO A 205 1.40 29.86 -5.96
N GLU A 206 2.40 30.36 -6.71
CA GLU A 206 2.23 31.47 -7.63
C GLU A 206 2.22 31.02 -9.08
N ASN A 207 1.36 31.62 -9.91
CA ASN A 207 1.25 31.36 -11.34
C ASN A 207 0.99 29.87 -11.66
N THR A 208 0.21 29.21 -10.81
CA THR A 208 -0.27 27.85 -11.00
C THR A 208 -1.77 27.78 -10.81
N LEU A 209 -2.37 26.72 -11.33
CA LEU A 209 -3.81 26.46 -11.22
C LEU A 209 -4.04 24.98 -10.93
N THR A 210 -5.10 24.70 -10.20
CA THR A 210 -5.63 23.33 -10.07
C THR A 210 -6.35 22.89 -11.35
N ASN A 211 -6.64 21.61 -11.48
CA ASN A 211 -7.24 21.03 -12.69
C ASN A 211 -8.77 21.09 -12.70
N ASN A 212 -9.40 21.33 -11.56
CA ASN A 212 -10.84 21.39 -11.43
C ASN A 212 -11.23 22.63 -10.63
N GLY A 213 -12.04 23.51 -11.23
CA GLY A 213 -12.42 24.78 -10.65
C GLY A 213 -13.28 24.70 -9.40
N THR A 214 -13.98 23.61 -9.16
CA THR A 214 -14.87 23.44 -8.01
C THR A 214 -14.31 22.54 -6.91
N LYS A 215 -13.35 21.68 -7.25
CA LYS A 215 -12.80 20.66 -6.33
C LYS A 215 -11.34 20.90 -5.94
N GLY A 216 -10.68 21.91 -6.51
CA GLY A 216 -9.29 22.26 -6.19
C GLY A 216 -8.24 21.19 -6.48
N ASN A 217 -8.50 20.33 -7.47
CA ASN A 217 -7.65 19.15 -7.73
C ASN A 217 -6.25 19.52 -8.23
N PRO A 218 -5.18 19.11 -7.55
CA PRO A 218 -3.82 19.19 -8.10
C PRO A 218 -3.65 18.22 -9.28
N CYS A 219 -2.53 18.32 -10.00
CA CYS A 219 -2.13 17.28 -10.93
C CYS A 219 -1.81 15.97 -10.19
N LEU A 220 -1.14 16.11 -9.05
CA LEU A 220 -0.80 14.99 -8.16
C LEU A 220 -0.41 15.51 -6.78
N THR A 221 -0.72 14.75 -5.72
CA THR A 221 0.01 14.75 -4.45
C THR A 221 0.55 13.35 -4.21
N ALA A 222 1.86 13.21 -4.04
CA ALA A 222 2.49 11.92 -3.78
C ALA A 222 3.92 12.10 -3.25
N ASP A 223 4.40 11.15 -2.46
CA ASP A 223 5.80 11.03 -2.05
C ASP A 223 6.65 10.52 -3.23
N ILE A 224 7.00 11.43 -4.17
CA ILE A 224 7.78 11.10 -5.36
C ILE A 224 9.29 11.22 -5.14
N PHE A 225 9.74 11.95 -4.12
CA PHE A 225 11.15 12.07 -3.78
C PHE A 225 11.60 11.07 -2.71
N GLY A 226 10.66 10.33 -2.11
CA GLY A 226 10.94 9.19 -1.25
C GLY A 226 11.36 9.55 0.17
N ASP A 227 10.91 10.69 0.66
CA ASP A 227 11.24 11.18 2.01
C ASP A 227 10.03 11.16 2.96
N PHE A 228 8.98 10.37 2.64
CA PHE A 228 7.69 10.21 3.32
C PHE A 228 6.76 11.44 3.30
N ARG A 229 7.25 12.59 2.88
CA ARG A 229 6.42 13.78 2.63
C ARG A 229 5.95 13.77 1.18
N GLU A 230 4.79 14.36 0.95
CA GLU A 230 4.21 14.39 -0.39
C GLU A 230 4.59 15.67 -1.11
N GLU A 231 4.94 15.57 -2.39
CA GLU A 231 5.08 16.70 -3.29
C GLU A 231 3.72 17.14 -3.82
N LEU A 232 3.58 18.44 -4.04
CA LEU A 232 2.43 19.03 -4.71
C LEU A 232 2.79 19.37 -6.16
N LEU A 233 2.07 18.78 -7.12
CA LEU A 233 2.23 19.03 -8.54
C LEU A 233 1.06 19.85 -9.06
N LEU A 234 1.34 21.04 -9.59
CA LEU A 234 0.35 21.93 -10.19
C LEU A 234 0.77 22.34 -11.60
N ARG A 235 -0.19 22.46 -12.51
CA ARG A 235 0.06 23.06 -13.81
C ARG A 235 0.32 24.56 -13.69
N THR A 236 1.18 25.10 -14.54
CA THR A 236 1.31 26.56 -14.66
C THR A 236 0.03 27.19 -15.22
N ALA A 237 -0.18 28.49 -14.95
CA ALA A 237 -1.39 29.18 -15.38
C ALA A 237 -1.59 29.15 -16.91
N ASP A 238 -0.49 29.14 -17.68
CA ASP A 238 -0.48 28.99 -19.14
C ASP A 238 -0.56 27.55 -19.62
N SER A 239 -0.57 26.59 -18.72
CA SER A 239 -0.57 25.14 -18.97
C SER A 239 0.63 24.63 -19.81
N SER A 240 1.74 25.35 -19.85
CA SER A 240 2.94 24.96 -20.57
C SER A 240 3.84 23.99 -19.80
N SER A 241 3.69 23.91 -18.47
CA SER A 241 4.57 23.17 -17.59
C SER A 241 3.81 22.70 -16.34
N ILE A 242 4.40 21.73 -15.64
CA ILE A 242 4.03 21.31 -14.30
C ILE A 242 5.11 21.79 -13.34
N ARG A 243 4.70 22.43 -12.25
CA ARG A 243 5.59 22.76 -11.13
C ARG A 243 5.45 21.72 -10.03
N ILE A 244 6.58 21.29 -9.50
CA ILE A 244 6.69 20.41 -8.37
C ILE A 244 7.13 21.26 -7.18
N TYR A 245 6.33 21.23 -6.13
CA TYR A 245 6.63 21.86 -4.85
C TYR A 245 6.99 20.76 -3.86
N THR A 246 8.07 20.96 -3.13
CA THR A 246 8.54 20.04 -2.07
C THR A 246 8.87 20.82 -0.81
N ASN A 247 8.70 20.19 0.34
CA ASN A 247 9.11 20.75 1.62
C ASN A 247 10.57 20.43 1.88
N THR A 248 11.37 21.45 2.17
CA THR A 248 12.81 21.31 2.45
C THR A 248 13.15 21.51 3.93
N GLU A 249 12.17 21.63 4.81
CA GLU A 249 12.39 21.74 6.24
C GLU A 249 13.04 20.49 6.81
N VAL A 250 13.94 20.70 7.79
CA VAL A 250 14.57 19.58 8.49
C VAL A 250 13.55 18.93 9.42
N THR A 251 13.53 17.62 9.43
CA THR A 251 12.68 16.81 10.32
C THR A 251 13.52 15.82 11.12
N ASP A 252 13.09 15.53 12.35
CA ASP A 252 13.68 14.50 13.20
C ASP A 252 13.13 13.11 12.90
N HIS A 253 12.12 13.02 12.06
CA HIS A 253 11.49 11.76 11.66
C HIS A 253 12.17 11.17 10.42
N LYS A 254 12.18 9.85 10.35
CA LYS A 254 12.69 9.10 9.22
C LYS A 254 11.83 7.86 8.98
N LEU A 255 11.13 7.87 7.86
CA LEU A 255 10.31 6.78 7.36
C LEU A 255 10.84 6.33 6.00
N PHE A 256 10.44 5.13 5.57
CA PHE A 256 10.56 4.75 4.18
C PHE A 256 9.60 5.57 3.33
N THR A 257 9.88 5.64 2.03
CA THR A 257 8.94 6.24 1.08
C THR A 257 7.56 5.58 1.21
N LEU A 258 6.51 6.40 1.23
CA LEU A 258 5.13 5.90 1.23
C LEU A 258 4.83 5.05 -0.02
N MET A 259 5.60 5.24 -1.11
CA MET A 259 5.50 4.44 -2.32
C MET A 259 5.91 2.97 -2.15
N GLN A 260 6.47 2.55 -1.01
CA GLN A 260 6.63 1.13 -0.68
C GLN A 260 5.30 0.45 -0.33
N ASP A 261 4.38 1.20 0.24
CA ASP A 261 3.06 0.68 0.60
C ASP A 261 2.20 0.46 -0.66
N THR A 262 1.64 -0.73 -0.79
CA THR A 262 0.88 -1.10 -2.00
C THR A 262 -0.44 -0.35 -2.07
N GLN A 263 -1.14 -0.16 -0.95
CA GLN A 263 -2.37 0.63 -0.88
C GLN A 263 -2.10 2.07 -1.31
N TYR A 264 -1.03 2.68 -0.78
CA TYR A 264 -0.63 4.04 -1.15
C TYR A 264 -0.32 4.16 -2.66
N ARG A 265 0.48 3.24 -3.24
CA ARG A 265 0.76 3.23 -4.69
C ARG A 265 -0.50 3.14 -5.54
N CYS A 266 -1.43 2.28 -5.15
CA CYS A 266 -2.71 2.15 -5.84
C CYS A 266 -3.50 3.46 -5.74
N SER A 267 -3.53 4.10 -4.56
CA SER A 267 -4.24 5.36 -4.37
C SER A 267 -3.63 6.52 -5.18
N VAL A 268 -2.31 6.59 -5.30
CA VAL A 268 -1.63 7.52 -6.20
C VAL A 268 -2.02 7.28 -7.65
N ALA A 269 -2.12 6.02 -8.08
CA ALA A 269 -2.48 5.67 -9.45
C ALA A 269 -3.92 6.06 -9.83
N TRP A 270 -4.88 5.94 -8.90
CA TRP A 270 -6.28 6.30 -9.16
C TRP A 270 -6.67 7.71 -8.66
N GLN A 271 -5.75 8.47 -8.07
CA GLN A 271 -6.01 9.76 -7.41
C GLN A 271 -6.85 10.74 -8.24
N ASN A 272 -6.64 10.78 -9.56
CA ASN A 272 -7.34 11.67 -10.47
C ASN A 272 -8.51 11.01 -11.23
N ASN A 273 -8.94 9.82 -10.82
CA ASN A 273 -10.15 9.21 -11.35
C ASN A 273 -11.37 9.83 -10.68
N CYS A 274 -12.36 10.26 -11.47
CA CYS A 274 -13.56 10.91 -10.97
C CYS A 274 -13.26 12.13 -10.08
N TYR A 275 -13.81 12.18 -8.87
CA TYR A 275 -13.41 13.19 -7.88
C TYR A 275 -12.15 12.74 -7.20
N ASN A 276 -11.07 13.48 -7.34
CA ASN A 276 -9.81 13.08 -6.77
C ASN A 276 -9.87 13.03 -5.24
N GLN A 277 -9.10 12.09 -4.68
CA GLN A 277 -8.98 11.85 -3.25
C GLN A 277 -7.48 11.73 -2.91
N PRO A 278 -7.04 12.19 -1.73
CA PRO A 278 -5.68 11.97 -1.29
C PRO A 278 -5.40 10.47 -1.11
N GLY A 279 -4.16 10.06 -1.33
CA GLY A 279 -3.73 8.70 -1.06
C GLY A 279 -3.53 8.44 0.44
N TYR A 280 -3.78 7.22 0.90
CA TYR A 280 -3.50 6.79 2.27
C TYR A 280 -2.72 5.49 2.28
N PRO A 281 -1.69 5.35 3.15
CA PRO A 281 -1.02 4.08 3.36
C PRO A 281 -1.92 3.09 4.13
N SER A 282 -1.54 1.82 4.11
CA SER A 282 -2.22 0.74 4.83
C SER A 282 -1.96 0.74 6.34
N PHE A 283 -1.25 1.73 6.84
CA PHE A 283 -0.89 1.89 8.24
C PHE A 283 -1.18 3.30 8.72
N TYR A 284 -1.36 3.47 10.02
CA TYR A 284 -1.54 4.78 10.62
C TYR A 284 -0.31 5.67 10.43
N TYR A 285 -0.50 6.80 9.76
CA TYR A 285 0.52 7.84 9.56
C TYR A 285 0.07 9.12 10.26
N GLY A 286 0.67 9.46 11.36
CA GLY A 286 0.31 10.65 12.13
C GLY A 286 1.40 11.03 13.13
N SER A 287 1.27 12.20 13.73
CA SER A 287 2.26 12.79 14.64
C SER A 287 2.53 11.95 15.91
N ASP A 288 1.59 11.11 16.27
CA ASP A 288 1.67 10.22 17.44
C ASP A 288 1.83 8.73 17.07
N MET A 289 2.22 8.44 15.80
CA MET A 289 2.41 7.09 15.34
C MET A 289 3.51 6.34 16.10
N GLU A 290 3.28 5.05 16.32
CA GLU A 290 4.27 4.17 16.93
C GLU A 290 5.11 3.50 15.83
N PHE A 291 6.26 4.08 15.51
CA PHE A 291 7.13 3.60 14.41
C PHE A 291 7.42 2.10 14.46
N GLY A 292 7.51 1.51 15.65
CA GLY A 292 7.73 0.07 15.82
C GLY A 292 6.57 -0.83 15.40
N ARG A 293 5.35 -0.28 15.24
CA ARG A 293 4.17 -1.03 14.76
C ARG A 293 4.04 -1.01 13.24
N VAL A 294 4.53 0.03 12.62
CA VAL A 294 4.21 0.39 11.22
C VAL A 294 4.97 -0.44 10.20
N LEU A 295 6.17 -0.88 10.55
CA LEU A 295 7.06 -1.55 9.61
C LEU A 295 7.68 -2.78 10.27
N PRO A 296 7.03 -3.96 10.16
CA PRO A 296 7.59 -5.20 10.73
C PRO A 296 9.03 -5.48 10.26
N TYR A 297 9.38 -5.11 9.04
CA TYR A 297 10.75 -5.19 8.52
C TYR A 297 11.69 -4.08 9.07
N MET A 298 11.20 -3.01 9.72
CA MET A 298 12.06 -2.09 10.48
C MET A 298 12.53 -2.69 11.82
N LYS A 299 11.92 -3.78 12.29
CA LYS A 299 12.35 -4.47 13.52
C LYS A 299 13.67 -5.21 13.34
N HIS A 300 14.05 -5.52 12.12
CA HIS A 300 15.33 -6.09 11.75
C HIS A 300 15.72 -5.63 10.34
N LYS A 301 17.01 -5.63 10.06
CA LYS A 301 17.52 -5.37 8.72
C LYS A 301 16.99 -6.47 7.78
N PRO A 302 16.33 -6.14 6.64
CA PRO A 302 15.77 -7.15 5.75
C PRO A 302 16.88 -8.06 5.19
N VAL A 303 16.58 -9.34 5.08
CA VAL A 303 17.49 -10.34 4.54
C VAL A 303 16.93 -10.91 3.25
N LEU A 304 17.74 -10.91 2.21
CA LEU A 304 17.51 -11.61 0.96
C LEU A 304 18.23 -12.97 1.04
N TYR A 305 17.50 -14.02 1.38
CA TYR A 305 18.03 -15.38 1.32
C TYR A 305 18.02 -15.90 -0.10
N LEU A 306 19.11 -16.53 -0.53
CA LEU A 306 19.23 -17.06 -1.87
C LEU A 306 19.42 -18.57 -1.83
N ALA A 307 18.42 -19.32 -2.30
CA ALA A 307 18.45 -20.75 -2.52
C ALA A 307 18.71 -21.05 -4.00
N GLY A 308 19.82 -21.67 -4.33
CA GLY A 308 20.22 -21.89 -5.71
C GLY A 308 21.38 -22.84 -5.89
N ASP A 309 21.84 -22.92 -7.13
CA ASP A 309 22.95 -23.78 -7.55
C ASP A 309 24.25 -23.00 -7.84
N SER A 310 25.16 -23.59 -8.64
CA SER A 310 26.45 -22.99 -9.00
C SER A 310 26.34 -21.66 -9.75
N THR A 311 25.21 -21.36 -10.38
CA THR A 311 25.02 -20.10 -11.11
C THR A 311 24.89 -18.90 -10.18
N ALA A 312 24.44 -19.15 -8.94
CA ALA A 312 24.20 -18.14 -7.92
C ALA A 312 25.23 -18.18 -6.77
N GLN A 313 25.98 -19.27 -6.59
CA GLN A 313 26.92 -19.48 -5.49
C GLN A 313 27.98 -18.35 -5.41
N SER A 314 28.42 -18.08 -4.20
CA SER A 314 29.63 -17.27 -3.94
C SER A 314 30.89 -18.09 -4.19
N TYR A 315 31.86 -17.53 -4.92
CA TYR A 315 33.13 -18.17 -5.26
C TYR A 315 34.31 -17.48 -4.58
N GLY A 316 35.28 -18.26 -4.17
CA GLY A 316 36.50 -17.73 -3.54
C GLY A 316 37.44 -17.01 -4.53
N SER A 317 38.41 -16.29 -3.99
CA SER A 317 39.41 -15.58 -4.81
C SER A 317 40.23 -16.50 -5.71
N GLY A 318 40.37 -17.79 -5.34
CA GLY A 318 41.07 -18.81 -6.13
C GLY A 318 40.31 -19.30 -7.35
N ASP A 319 39.00 -19.04 -7.41
CA ASP A 319 38.13 -19.48 -8.51
C ASP A 319 37.95 -18.42 -9.61
N ARG A 320 38.51 -17.22 -9.41
CA ARG A 320 38.40 -16.11 -10.37
C ARG A 320 38.97 -16.51 -11.74
N PRO A 321 38.30 -16.13 -12.85
CA PRO A 321 37.25 -15.13 -12.97
C PRO A 321 35.82 -15.65 -12.74
N GLN A 322 35.63 -16.89 -12.29
CA GLN A 322 34.30 -17.45 -12.01
C GLN A 322 33.64 -16.66 -10.89
N ALA A 323 32.39 -16.26 -11.09
CA ALA A 323 31.53 -15.60 -10.14
C ALA A 323 30.09 -16.04 -10.34
N GLY A 324 29.35 -16.23 -9.24
CA GLY A 324 27.91 -16.43 -9.30
C GLY A 324 27.19 -15.08 -9.16
N TRP A 325 26.01 -15.00 -9.74
CA TRP A 325 25.27 -13.73 -9.70
C TRP A 325 24.86 -13.33 -8.25
N GLY A 326 24.72 -14.32 -7.35
CA GLY A 326 24.34 -14.05 -5.96
C GLY A 326 25.40 -13.25 -5.18
N GLU A 327 26.68 -13.41 -5.49
CA GLU A 327 27.75 -12.61 -4.86
C GLU A 327 27.81 -11.17 -5.40
N MET A 328 27.22 -10.94 -6.59
CA MET A 328 27.18 -9.62 -7.22
C MET A 328 25.89 -8.85 -6.92
N LEU A 329 24.88 -9.54 -6.40
CA LEU A 329 23.52 -9.00 -6.23
C LEU A 329 23.50 -7.72 -5.41
N LEU A 330 24.20 -7.70 -4.27
CA LEU A 330 24.19 -6.55 -3.39
C LEU A 330 24.83 -5.31 -4.00
N SER A 331 25.88 -5.46 -4.81
CA SER A 331 26.50 -4.34 -5.53
C SER A 331 25.59 -3.71 -6.58
N CYS A 332 24.58 -4.44 -7.04
CA CYS A 332 23.55 -3.92 -7.94
C CYS A 332 22.39 -3.25 -7.20
N LEU A 333 22.03 -3.78 -6.03
CA LEU A 333 20.90 -3.28 -5.22
C LEU A 333 21.28 -2.04 -4.38
N ASP A 334 22.53 -1.97 -3.91
CA ASP A 334 23.03 -0.91 -3.02
C ASP A 334 24.45 -0.51 -3.41
N PRO A 335 24.67 0.08 -4.60
CA PRO A 335 25.98 0.26 -5.21
C PRO A 335 26.87 1.28 -4.46
N ASP A 336 26.27 2.22 -3.73
CA ASP A 336 26.99 3.34 -3.11
C ASP A 336 27.35 3.07 -1.64
N THR A 337 27.07 1.87 -1.13
CA THR A 337 27.27 1.52 0.26
C THR A 337 28.42 0.52 0.44
N ALA A 338 29.25 0.73 1.45
CA ALA A 338 30.30 -0.23 1.81
C ALA A 338 29.71 -1.59 2.20
N VAL A 339 30.23 -2.64 1.60
CA VAL A 339 29.81 -4.03 1.81
C VAL A 339 30.72 -4.71 2.82
N LYS A 340 30.13 -5.25 3.89
CA LYS A 340 30.80 -6.17 4.80
C LYS A 340 30.49 -7.60 4.35
N THR A 341 31.49 -8.46 4.27
CA THR A 341 31.35 -9.86 3.90
C THR A 341 31.71 -10.76 5.07
N GLY A 342 31.05 -11.90 5.18
CA GLY A 342 31.28 -12.90 6.22
C GLY A 342 30.39 -14.10 6.06
N HIS A 343 30.45 -15.01 7.03
CA HIS A 343 29.54 -16.15 7.15
C HIS A 343 28.56 -15.89 8.28
N ARG A 344 27.39 -16.48 8.22
CA ARG A 344 26.45 -16.56 9.34
C ARG A 344 27.04 -17.52 10.39
N GLU A 345 27.18 -17.07 11.63
CA GLU A 345 27.90 -17.79 12.70
C GLU A 345 27.37 -19.21 12.96
N ASP A 346 26.09 -19.44 12.76
CA ASP A 346 25.41 -20.71 13.02
C ASP A 346 25.09 -21.52 11.78
N CYS A 347 25.57 -21.08 10.59
CA CYS A 347 25.36 -21.83 9.34
C CYS A 347 26.27 -23.06 9.24
N PRO A 348 25.72 -24.27 9.06
CA PRO A 348 26.53 -25.48 8.97
C PRO A 348 27.14 -25.68 7.56
N PHE A 349 26.87 -24.79 6.60
CA PHE A 349 27.24 -24.95 5.20
C PHE A 349 28.35 -23.96 4.80
N GLU A 350 29.54 -24.47 4.51
CA GLU A 350 30.73 -23.68 4.15
C GLU A 350 30.55 -22.78 2.91
N GLN A 351 29.58 -23.08 2.06
CA GLN A 351 29.33 -22.31 0.82
C GLN A 351 28.47 -21.08 1.06
N GLU A 352 27.83 -20.98 2.21
CA GLU A 352 27.06 -19.79 2.58
C GLU A 352 27.97 -18.59 2.70
N MET A 353 27.49 -17.43 2.26
CA MET A 353 28.20 -16.17 2.38
C MET A 353 27.21 -15.01 2.57
N GLN A 354 27.43 -14.24 3.60
CA GLN A 354 26.65 -13.00 3.82
C GLN A 354 27.37 -11.78 3.24
N TYR A 355 26.57 -10.94 2.61
CA TYR A 355 26.95 -9.62 2.14
C TYR A 355 26.05 -8.60 2.82
N GLU A 356 26.62 -7.70 3.59
CA GLU A 356 25.86 -6.78 4.42
C GLU A 356 26.21 -5.33 4.09
N THR A 357 25.18 -4.51 3.85
CA THR A 357 25.27 -3.04 3.86
C THR A 357 24.57 -2.46 5.09
N ARG A 358 24.52 -1.14 5.21
CA ARG A 358 23.71 -0.52 6.27
C ARG A 358 22.21 -0.78 6.13
N HIS A 359 21.73 -1.08 4.90
CA HIS A 359 20.30 -1.16 4.58
C HIS A 359 19.75 -2.59 4.52
N LEU A 360 20.55 -3.54 4.02
CA LEU A 360 20.08 -4.91 3.81
C LEU A 360 21.22 -5.93 3.91
N ILE A 361 20.83 -7.20 4.04
CA ILE A 361 21.73 -8.35 4.01
C ILE A 361 21.32 -9.23 2.82
N VAL A 362 22.30 -9.71 2.05
CA VAL A 362 22.12 -10.86 1.15
C VAL A 362 22.79 -12.06 1.80
N ASP A 363 22.02 -13.08 2.16
CA ASP A 363 22.50 -14.37 2.65
C ASP A 363 22.47 -15.38 1.50
N ASN A 364 23.62 -15.54 0.84
CA ASN A 364 23.76 -16.42 -0.30
C ASN A 364 24.01 -17.86 0.13
N CYS A 365 22.96 -18.66 0.24
CA CYS A 365 23.01 -20.07 0.60
C CYS A 365 23.15 -21.00 -0.62
N ALA A 366 23.28 -20.46 -1.84
CA ALA A 366 23.42 -21.24 -3.07
C ALA A 366 24.67 -22.11 -3.06
N ALA A 367 24.59 -23.31 -3.63
CA ALA A 367 25.66 -24.28 -3.62
C ALA A 367 25.82 -25.05 -4.95
N ALA A 368 27.04 -25.13 -5.46
CA ALA A 368 27.36 -25.80 -6.71
C ALA A 368 26.94 -27.30 -6.68
N GLY A 369 26.37 -27.73 -7.79
CA GLY A 369 25.98 -29.12 -7.98
C GLY A 369 24.66 -29.52 -7.33
N ARG A 370 23.97 -28.63 -6.62
CA ARG A 370 22.68 -28.88 -5.98
C ARG A 370 21.55 -28.66 -6.96
N SER A 371 20.62 -29.63 -7.01
CA SER A 371 19.30 -29.44 -7.58
C SER A 371 18.33 -28.95 -6.50
N SER A 372 17.13 -28.55 -6.90
CA SER A 372 16.07 -28.19 -5.94
C SER A 372 15.80 -29.32 -4.93
N LYS A 373 15.86 -30.58 -5.38
CA LYS A 373 15.70 -31.78 -4.55
C LYS A 373 16.85 -31.96 -3.56
N THR A 374 18.11 -31.98 -4.02
CA THR A 374 19.26 -32.22 -3.14
C THR A 374 19.48 -31.10 -2.15
N PHE A 375 19.15 -29.88 -2.49
CA PHE A 375 19.17 -28.75 -1.57
C PHE A 375 18.20 -28.93 -0.37
N LEU A 376 17.01 -29.51 -0.65
CA LEU A 376 16.06 -29.93 0.38
C LEU A 376 16.60 -31.08 1.24
N GLU A 377 17.09 -32.14 0.58
CA GLU A 377 17.55 -33.34 1.25
C GLU A 377 18.76 -33.10 2.16
N GLU A 378 19.62 -32.13 1.82
CA GLU A 378 20.74 -31.71 2.66
C GLU A 378 20.31 -30.83 3.85
N GLY A 379 19.03 -30.45 3.95
CA GLY A 379 18.51 -29.61 5.02
C GLY A 379 18.84 -28.11 4.87
N ARG A 380 19.27 -27.65 3.71
CA ARG A 380 19.64 -26.25 3.44
C ARG A 380 18.42 -25.30 3.49
N LEU A 381 17.28 -25.74 2.96
CA LEU A 381 16.05 -24.97 3.09
C LEU A 381 15.59 -24.89 4.53
N GLU A 382 15.72 -25.96 5.31
CA GLU A 382 15.34 -25.93 6.73
C GLU A 382 16.25 -25.00 7.55
N ASP A 383 17.53 -24.91 7.19
CA ASP A 383 18.44 -23.94 7.77
C ASP A 383 18.00 -22.48 7.46
N ILE A 384 17.67 -22.18 6.21
CA ILE A 384 17.12 -20.88 5.82
C ILE A 384 15.82 -20.60 6.60
N ARG A 385 14.89 -21.56 6.66
CA ARG A 385 13.59 -21.44 7.31
C ARG A 385 13.68 -21.06 8.80
N LYS A 386 14.70 -21.54 9.50
CA LYS A 386 14.93 -21.18 10.92
C LYS A 386 15.25 -19.69 11.13
N HIS A 387 15.77 -19.05 10.10
CA HIS A 387 16.22 -17.65 10.17
C HIS A 387 15.31 -16.68 9.47
N LEU A 388 14.45 -17.16 8.53
CA LEU A 388 13.45 -16.35 7.85
C LEU A 388 12.51 -15.67 8.83
N LYS A 389 12.29 -14.39 8.62
CA LYS A 389 11.39 -13.55 9.40
C LYS A 389 10.41 -12.83 8.49
N GLU A 390 9.35 -12.33 9.07
CA GLU A 390 8.40 -11.45 8.39
C GLU A 390 9.13 -10.25 7.75
N GLY A 391 8.89 -10.05 6.45
CA GLY A 391 9.55 -9.00 5.66
C GLY A 391 10.86 -9.40 4.97
N ASP A 392 11.41 -10.59 5.24
CA ASP A 392 12.53 -11.14 4.47
C ASP A 392 12.06 -11.63 3.11
N THR A 393 13.03 -11.87 2.21
CA THR A 393 12.76 -12.42 0.88
C THR A 393 13.54 -13.69 0.64
N LEU A 394 12.90 -14.72 0.10
CA LEU A 394 13.55 -15.95 -0.36
C LEU A 394 13.59 -15.97 -1.89
N LEU A 395 14.77 -15.74 -2.47
CA LEU A 395 15.04 -15.90 -3.90
C LEU A 395 15.33 -17.36 -4.20
N ILE A 396 14.65 -17.97 -5.17
CA ILE A 396 14.70 -19.38 -5.48
C ILE A 396 15.08 -19.55 -6.96
N GLN A 397 16.25 -20.13 -7.24
CA GLN A 397 16.71 -20.39 -8.59
C GLN A 397 17.36 -21.77 -8.73
N PHE A 398 16.71 -22.68 -9.40
CA PHE A 398 17.19 -24.02 -9.71
C PHE A 398 16.85 -24.39 -11.17
N GLY A 399 17.40 -25.52 -11.65
CA GLY A 399 17.04 -26.06 -12.96
C GLY A 399 18.21 -26.80 -13.66
N HIS A 400 19.43 -26.26 -13.62
CA HIS A 400 20.57 -26.88 -14.30
C HIS A 400 20.87 -28.27 -13.80
N ASN A 401 20.91 -28.46 -12.49
CA ASN A 401 21.18 -29.75 -11.89
C ASN A 401 19.95 -30.66 -11.90
N ASP A 402 18.78 -30.08 -11.81
CA ASP A 402 17.49 -30.76 -11.90
C ASP A 402 17.30 -31.40 -13.27
N ALA A 403 17.74 -30.77 -14.34
CA ALA A 403 17.66 -31.28 -15.71
C ALA A 403 18.70 -32.35 -16.05
N ALA A 404 19.67 -32.65 -15.16
CA ALA A 404 20.78 -33.55 -15.44
C ALA A 404 20.37 -35.02 -15.33
N ALA A 405 19.64 -35.54 -16.30
CA ALA A 405 19.11 -36.93 -16.30
C ALA A 405 20.20 -38.05 -16.16
N SER A 406 21.46 -37.73 -16.49
CA SER A 406 22.58 -38.65 -16.29
C SER A 406 23.05 -38.79 -14.84
N LYS A 407 22.52 -37.96 -13.93
CA LYS A 407 22.88 -37.91 -12.50
C LYS A 407 21.63 -38.08 -11.64
N ALA A 408 21.25 -39.37 -11.47
CA ALA A 408 19.97 -39.74 -10.83
C ALA A 408 19.79 -39.19 -9.43
N GLU A 409 20.88 -38.95 -8.69
CA GLU A 409 20.86 -38.41 -7.34
C GLU A 409 20.27 -36.98 -7.26
N ARG A 410 20.44 -36.20 -8.32
CA ARG A 410 19.96 -34.79 -8.34
C ARG A 410 18.92 -34.51 -9.42
N PHE A 411 18.67 -35.46 -10.31
CA PHE A 411 17.68 -35.31 -11.37
C PHE A 411 16.27 -35.16 -10.78
N VAL A 412 15.52 -34.20 -11.31
CA VAL A 412 14.10 -33.97 -11.01
C VAL A 412 13.33 -33.97 -12.33
N PRO A 413 12.42 -34.91 -12.56
CA PRO A 413 11.58 -34.92 -13.75
C PRO A 413 10.78 -33.62 -13.87
N ALA A 414 10.60 -33.12 -15.10
CA ALA A 414 9.96 -31.82 -15.35
C ALA A 414 8.54 -31.74 -14.74
N GLU A 415 7.79 -32.83 -14.76
CA GLU A 415 6.46 -32.95 -14.18
C GLU A 415 6.44 -32.91 -12.64
N GLN A 416 7.57 -33.10 -11.98
CA GLN A 416 7.71 -33.05 -10.52
C GLN A 416 8.37 -31.78 -10.05
N PHE A 417 9.00 -31.01 -10.94
CA PHE A 417 9.80 -29.84 -10.59
C PHE A 417 9.01 -28.77 -9.86
N ALA A 418 7.79 -28.47 -10.35
CA ALA A 418 6.89 -27.49 -9.69
C ALA A 418 6.55 -27.91 -8.25
N GLY A 419 6.24 -29.20 -8.02
CA GLY A 419 5.94 -29.72 -6.69
C GLY A 419 7.12 -29.63 -5.71
N VAL A 420 8.36 -29.75 -6.21
CA VAL A 420 9.55 -29.53 -5.36
C VAL A 420 9.69 -28.05 -5.00
N LEU A 421 9.48 -27.14 -5.94
CA LEU A 421 9.55 -25.69 -5.68
C LEU A 421 8.45 -25.18 -4.74
N GLU A 422 7.28 -25.84 -4.70
CA GLU A 422 6.22 -25.52 -3.73
C GLU A 422 6.69 -25.61 -2.28
N ALA A 423 7.65 -26.49 -1.96
CA ALA A 423 8.20 -26.59 -0.61
C ALA A 423 8.92 -25.28 -0.19
N TYR A 424 9.65 -24.66 -1.11
CA TYR A 424 10.34 -23.38 -0.88
C TYR A 424 9.36 -22.24 -0.70
N VAL A 425 8.36 -22.17 -1.58
CA VAL A 425 7.31 -21.14 -1.51
C VAL A 425 6.54 -21.24 -0.20
N ARG A 426 6.18 -22.47 0.20
CA ARG A 426 5.48 -22.71 1.46
C ARG A 426 6.34 -22.31 2.68
N ALA A 427 7.63 -22.71 2.69
CA ALA A 427 8.55 -22.35 3.78
C ALA A 427 8.64 -20.84 3.97
N ALA A 428 8.73 -20.06 2.87
CA ALA A 428 8.74 -18.61 2.95
C ALA A 428 7.41 -18.04 3.48
N LYS A 429 6.28 -18.51 2.93
CA LYS A 429 4.95 -18.04 3.36
C LYS A 429 4.64 -18.37 4.82
N GLU A 430 5.02 -19.55 5.32
CA GLU A 430 4.86 -19.92 6.74
C GLU A 430 5.61 -18.98 7.68
N CYS A 431 6.73 -18.37 7.21
CA CYS A 431 7.50 -17.39 7.95
C CYS A 431 7.08 -15.94 7.65
N LYS A 432 6.01 -15.73 6.87
CA LYS A 432 5.58 -14.42 6.36
C LYS A 432 6.67 -13.68 5.56
N ALA A 433 7.58 -14.43 4.96
CA ALA A 433 8.59 -13.92 4.04
C ALA A 433 8.08 -13.98 2.59
N VAL A 434 8.66 -13.19 1.71
CA VAL A 434 8.26 -13.09 0.29
C VAL A 434 9.01 -14.13 -0.55
N PRO A 435 8.36 -15.15 -1.13
CA PRO A 435 9.01 -16.06 -2.06
C PRO A 435 9.09 -15.45 -3.46
N VAL A 436 10.27 -15.50 -4.08
CA VAL A 436 10.50 -15.05 -5.45
C VAL A 436 11.13 -16.19 -6.26
N LEU A 437 10.39 -16.71 -7.23
CA LEU A 437 10.87 -17.72 -8.17
C LEU A 437 11.56 -17.04 -9.35
N LEU A 438 12.81 -17.42 -9.58
CA LEU A 438 13.59 -16.96 -10.72
C LEU A 438 13.69 -18.09 -11.76
N SER A 439 13.57 -17.72 -13.04
CA SER A 439 13.81 -18.69 -14.13
C SER A 439 15.25 -19.19 -14.09
N SER A 440 15.46 -20.45 -14.42
CA SER A 440 16.82 -20.96 -14.62
C SER A 440 17.49 -20.28 -15.80
N ILE A 441 18.81 -20.06 -15.70
CA ILE A 441 19.60 -19.51 -16.78
C ILE A 441 19.68 -20.58 -17.90
N CYS A 442 19.36 -20.19 -19.14
CA CYS A 442 19.47 -21.09 -20.28
C CYS A 442 20.94 -21.47 -20.54
N LEU A 443 21.24 -22.76 -20.60
CA LEU A 443 22.51 -23.24 -21.14
C LEU A 443 22.45 -23.16 -22.65
N TYR A 444 23.34 -22.37 -23.25
CA TYR A 444 23.59 -22.54 -24.68
C TYR A 444 24.24 -23.91 -24.93
N PRO A 445 23.80 -24.71 -25.90
CA PRO A 445 24.54 -25.87 -26.30
C PRO A 445 25.91 -25.42 -26.80
N CYS A 446 26.99 -25.90 -26.16
CA CYS A 446 28.36 -25.69 -26.59
C CYS A 446 28.62 -26.47 -27.88
#